data_c03e009be435cc351e9b38375957e087
#
_entry.id   c03e009be435cc351e9b38375957e087
#
_cell.length_a   1.000
_cell.length_b   1.000
_cell.length_c   1.000
_cell.angle_alpha   90.00
_cell.angle_beta   90.00
_cell.angle_gamma   90.00
#
_symmetry.space_group_name_H-M   'P 1'
#
loop_
_entity.id
_entity.type
_entity.pdbx_description
1 polymer ?
#
loop_
_entity_poly.entity_id
_entity_poly.type
_entity_poly.pdbx_seq_one_letter_code
_entity_poly.pdbx_strand_id
1 'polypeptide(L)'
;MTGGRWLLRAASLGVALLLWQGLTSLDVNLWLRFEQFPTVGEVAGAFTERAGTGSFWQDLASSLRRIVTGFALAAVLGVAVGTAIARSRIAADVLGPLLEVLRPVPAIALVPVAILLFPSNEQGIVFITCTAAFFPVLVSTRHAVGALTPVWEEAVLTMGGGRARILFSVVLPGALPGIFGGLSVGIGVAWICVISAEMISGEYGVGYRTWQDYTVIDYPGVFVGMVTIGALGWLTSTAVERAGRRLTRWLPARDSSGAAPSSAARTRTRRGAGRSPRTPHPAPHPAAARAGATGPRSGSGPFPEQTREVTP
;
A
#
# COMPACT_ATOMS: atom_id res chain seq x y z
N MET A 1 -5.95 -20.40 24.20
CA MET A 1 -5.68 -20.96 22.85
C MET A 1 -4.54 -20.24 22.09
N THR A 2 -3.70 -19.46 22.76
CA THR A 2 -2.62 -18.64 22.13
C THR A 2 -1.29 -19.39 21.98
N GLY A 3 -0.98 -20.38 22.82
CA GLY A 3 0.29 -21.10 22.77
C GLY A 3 0.52 -21.93 21.50
N GLY A 4 -0.49 -22.62 21.00
CA GLY A 4 -0.37 -23.46 19.79
C GLY A 4 -0.07 -22.69 18.52
N ARG A 5 -0.53 -21.44 18.41
CA ARG A 5 -0.24 -20.57 17.26
C ARG A 5 1.21 -20.08 17.22
N TRP A 6 1.82 -19.85 18.38
CA TRP A 6 3.23 -19.47 18.47
C TRP A 6 4.15 -20.64 18.12
N LEU A 7 3.80 -21.84 18.57
CA LEU A 7 4.54 -23.06 18.22
C LEU A 7 4.48 -23.34 16.71
N LEU A 8 3.32 -23.19 16.08
CA LEU A 8 3.18 -23.35 14.64
C LEU A 8 4.00 -22.31 13.86
N ARG A 9 4.04 -21.06 14.30
CA ARG A 9 4.86 -20.00 13.68
C ARG A 9 6.35 -20.27 13.84
N ALA A 10 6.77 -20.65 15.05
CA ALA A 10 8.17 -21.00 15.31
C ALA A 10 8.59 -22.25 14.49
N ALA A 11 7.72 -23.27 14.42
CA ALA A 11 7.97 -24.45 13.60
C ALA A 11 8.08 -24.11 12.11
N SER A 12 7.19 -23.25 11.60
CA SER A 12 7.24 -22.79 10.21
C SER A 12 8.55 -22.06 9.88
N LEU A 13 9.00 -21.16 10.76
CA LEU A 13 10.29 -20.49 10.60
C LEU A 13 11.46 -21.46 10.70
N GLY A 14 11.42 -22.40 11.65
CA GLY A 14 12.43 -23.45 11.79
C GLY A 14 12.54 -24.32 10.57
N VAL A 15 11.40 -24.76 10.01
CA VAL A 15 11.38 -25.55 8.77
C VAL A 15 11.94 -24.74 7.58
N ALA A 16 11.63 -23.46 7.47
CA ALA A 16 12.17 -22.62 6.41
C ALA A 16 13.70 -22.47 6.51
N LEU A 17 14.24 -22.29 7.73
CA LEU A 17 15.69 -22.23 7.96
C LEU A 17 16.39 -23.57 7.70
N LEU A 18 15.77 -24.68 8.10
CA LEU A 18 16.30 -26.03 7.84
C LEU A 18 16.29 -26.36 6.34
N LEU A 19 15.24 -25.96 5.61
CA LEU A 19 15.19 -26.10 4.16
C LEU A 19 16.27 -25.26 3.48
N TRP A 20 16.45 -24.01 3.91
CA TRP A 20 17.55 -23.17 3.42
C TRP A 20 18.90 -23.83 3.66
N GLN A 21 19.20 -24.20 4.93
CA GLN A 21 20.45 -24.88 5.29
C GLN A 21 20.66 -26.17 4.50
N GLY A 22 19.61 -26.98 4.33
CA GLY A 22 19.68 -28.25 3.59
C GLY A 22 19.94 -28.03 2.09
N LEU A 23 19.28 -27.09 1.45
CA LEU A 23 19.46 -26.78 0.04
C LEU A 23 20.87 -26.23 -0.26
N THR A 24 21.42 -25.41 0.65
CA THR A 24 22.75 -24.83 0.47
C THR A 24 23.88 -25.79 0.83
N SER A 25 23.68 -26.68 1.81
CA SER A 25 24.73 -27.64 2.23
C SER A 25 24.82 -28.88 1.36
N LEU A 26 23.77 -29.24 0.61
CA LEU A 26 23.73 -30.42 -0.25
C LEU A 26 24.11 -30.11 -1.72
N ASP A 27 24.56 -28.89 -2.04
CA ASP A 27 24.91 -28.43 -3.39
C ASP A 27 23.91 -28.91 -4.44
N VAL A 28 22.62 -28.75 -4.13
CA VAL A 28 21.55 -29.26 -5.02
C VAL A 28 21.55 -28.44 -6.30
N ASN A 29 22.27 -28.92 -7.30
CA ASN A 29 22.30 -28.38 -8.66
C ASN A 29 20.99 -28.72 -9.39
N LEU A 30 19.93 -27.96 -9.07
CA LEU A 30 18.75 -27.87 -9.92
C LEU A 30 19.00 -26.81 -11.00
N TRP A 31 18.11 -25.99 -11.36
CA TRP A 31 18.28 -24.89 -12.30
C TRP A 31 18.98 -23.65 -11.65
N LEU A 32 19.05 -23.56 -10.32
CA LEU A 32 19.62 -22.48 -9.53
C LEU A 32 21.03 -22.87 -9.06
N ARG A 33 21.96 -21.92 -9.13
CA ARG A 33 23.34 -22.09 -8.66
C ARG A 33 23.40 -21.87 -7.15
N PHE A 34 23.09 -22.89 -6.36
CA PHE A 34 23.13 -22.82 -4.90
C PHE A 34 24.55 -22.72 -4.33
N GLU A 35 25.59 -23.02 -5.13
CA GLU A 35 27.00 -22.85 -4.75
C GLU A 35 27.36 -21.42 -4.29
N GLN A 36 26.63 -20.40 -4.78
CA GLN A 36 26.84 -19.01 -4.43
C GLN A 36 25.96 -18.53 -3.27
N PHE A 37 25.07 -19.39 -2.78
CA PHE A 37 24.16 -19.07 -1.71
C PHE A 37 24.80 -19.42 -0.36
N PRO A 38 25.02 -18.45 0.55
CA PRO A 38 25.64 -18.73 1.84
C PRO A 38 24.74 -19.59 2.71
N THR A 39 25.37 -20.41 3.53
CA THR A 39 24.68 -21.19 4.56
C THR A 39 24.19 -20.26 5.70
N VAL A 40 23.20 -20.72 6.46
CA VAL A 40 22.71 -19.98 7.63
C VAL A 40 23.82 -19.72 8.64
N GLY A 41 24.76 -20.70 8.77
CA GLY A 41 25.91 -20.56 9.66
C GLY A 41 26.88 -19.46 9.23
N GLU A 42 27.21 -19.36 7.93
CA GLU A 42 28.06 -18.28 7.40
C GLU A 42 27.43 -16.90 7.57
N VAL A 43 26.12 -16.78 7.31
CA VAL A 43 25.39 -15.52 7.53
C VAL A 43 25.40 -15.13 9.01
N ALA A 44 25.19 -16.10 9.92
CA ALA A 44 25.25 -15.84 11.37
C ALA A 44 26.65 -15.44 11.83
N GLY A 45 27.71 -16.07 11.30
CA GLY A 45 29.09 -15.71 11.54
C GLY A 45 29.40 -14.29 11.07
N ALA A 46 29.06 -13.97 9.82
CA ALA A 46 29.23 -12.63 9.24
C ALA A 46 28.43 -11.55 10.00
N PHE A 47 27.24 -11.89 10.50
CA PHE A 47 26.47 -10.97 11.32
C PHE A 47 27.14 -10.65 12.66
N THR A 48 27.67 -11.68 13.35
CA THR A 48 28.36 -11.46 14.65
C THR A 48 29.63 -10.65 14.48
N GLU A 49 30.40 -10.88 13.43
CA GLU A 49 31.60 -10.12 13.10
C GLU A 49 31.24 -8.64 12.82
N ARG A 50 30.27 -8.38 11.97
CA ARG A 50 29.84 -7.02 11.62
C ARG A 50 29.20 -6.27 12.77
N ALA A 51 28.40 -6.96 13.59
CA ALA A 51 27.79 -6.36 14.78
C ALA A 51 28.83 -5.86 15.80
N GLY A 52 30.04 -6.41 15.77
CA GLY A 52 31.19 -5.93 16.55
C GLY A 52 31.84 -4.65 15.98
N THR A 53 31.51 -4.24 14.77
CA THR A 53 32.12 -3.07 14.12
C THR A 53 31.27 -1.80 14.31
N GLY A 54 31.94 -0.67 14.54
CA GLY A 54 31.25 0.63 14.64
C GLY A 54 30.60 1.08 13.34
N SER A 55 31.16 0.69 12.18
CA SER A 55 30.63 1.03 10.85
C SER A 55 29.24 0.44 10.61
N PHE A 56 28.98 -0.79 11.07
CA PHE A 56 27.66 -1.41 10.95
C PHE A 56 26.58 -0.59 11.64
N TRP A 57 26.84 -0.12 12.86
CA TRP A 57 25.88 0.70 13.61
C TRP A 57 25.72 2.09 13.02
N GLN A 58 26.76 2.64 12.40
CA GLN A 58 26.71 3.92 11.69
C GLN A 58 25.83 3.82 10.44
N ASP A 59 25.98 2.76 9.64
CA ASP A 59 25.16 2.50 8.46
C ASP A 59 23.70 2.33 8.86
N LEU A 60 23.42 1.55 9.91
CA LEU A 60 22.09 1.33 10.47
C LEU A 60 21.43 2.64 10.94
N ALA A 61 22.17 3.47 11.69
CA ALA A 61 21.69 4.75 12.18
C ALA A 61 21.41 5.74 11.03
N SER A 62 22.25 5.73 9.99
CA SER A 62 22.10 6.58 8.81
C SER A 62 20.82 6.23 8.03
N SER A 63 20.59 4.95 7.71
CA SER A 63 19.37 4.50 7.05
C SER A 63 18.13 4.79 7.91
N LEU A 64 18.19 4.55 9.22
CA LEU A 64 17.07 4.81 10.12
C LEU A 64 16.75 6.32 10.21
N ARG A 65 17.75 7.18 10.25
CA ARG A 65 17.57 8.63 10.24
C ARG A 65 16.88 9.09 8.95
N ARG A 66 17.33 8.61 7.78
CA ARG A 66 16.77 8.93 6.47
C ARG A 66 15.30 8.49 6.35
N ILE A 67 15.00 7.26 6.75
CA ILE A 67 13.62 6.76 6.70
C ILE A 67 12.71 7.54 7.65
N VAL A 68 13.14 7.82 8.88
CA VAL A 68 12.33 8.55 9.85
C VAL A 68 12.05 9.98 9.37
N THR A 69 13.09 10.69 8.89
CA THR A 69 12.92 12.06 8.42
C THR A 69 12.07 12.15 7.17
N GLY A 70 12.35 11.35 6.14
CA GLY A 70 11.59 11.34 4.89
C GLY A 70 10.14 10.90 5.10
N PHE A 71 9.92 9.87 5.90
CA PHE A 71 8.58 9.38 6.23
C PHE A 71 7.77 10.37 7.08
N ALA A 72 8.39 11.03 8.06
CA ALA A 72 7.71 12.06 8.85
C ALA A 72 7.27 13.24 7.98
N LEU A 73 8.11 13.71 7.06
CA LEU A 73 7.75 14.73 6.08
C LEU A 73 6.59 14.26 5.20
N ALA A 74 6.65 13.05 4.68
CA ALA A 74 5.58 12.45 3.88
C ALA A 74 4.27 12.33 4.66
N ALA A 75 4.32 11.95 5.93
CA ALA A 75 3.16 11.84 6.79
C ALA A 75 2.49 13.20 6.98
N VAL A 76 3.26 14.24 7.32
CA VAL A 76 2.73 15.59 7.52
C VAL A 76 2.13 16.14 6.21
N LEU A 77 2.89 16.09 5.12
CA LEU A 77 2.47 16.63 3.83
C LEU A 77 1.30 15.83 3.24
N GLY A 78 1.37 14.49 3.28
CA GLY A 78 0.33 13.61 2.75
C GLY A 78 -0.99 13.74 3.49
N VAL A 79 -0.96 13.87 4.83
CA VAL A 79 -2.16 14.12 5.64
C VAL A 79 -2.70 15.53 5.39
N ALA A 80 -1.86 16.55 5.34
CA ALA A 80 -2.28 17.92 5.11
C ALA A 80 -2.92 18.09 3.72
N VAL A 81 -2.22 17.65 2.66
CA VAL A 81 -2.70 17.77 1.29
C VAL A 81 -3.91 16.86 1.04
N GLY A 82 -3.88 15.62 1.53
CA GLY A 82 -5.01 14.70 1.42
C GLY A 82 -6.28 15.21 2.09
N THR A 83 -6.14 15.82 3.28
CA THR A 83 -7.26 16.48 3.98
C THR A 83 -7.73 17.73 3.23
N ALA A 84 -6.82 18.56 2.72
CA ALA A 84 -7.17 19.76 1.97
C ALA A 84 -7.97 19.42 0.71
N ILE A 85 -7.54 18.42 -0.06
CA ILE A 85 -8.25 17.95 -1.27
C ILE A 85 -9.62 17.37 -0.92
N ALA A 86 -9.72 16.62 0.19
CA ALA A 86 -11.00 16.03 0.60
C ALA A 86 -12.01 17.08 1.09
N ARG A 87 -11.53 18.24 1.60
CA ARG A 87 -12.37 19.29 2.24
C ARG A 87 -12.60 20.52 1.37
N SER A 88 -11.83 20.75 0.34
CA SER A 88 -11.90 21.95 -0.48
C SER A 88 -12.00 21.59 -1.96
N ARG A 89 -13.08 22.04 -2.62
CA ARG A 89 -13.23 21.87 -4.08
C ARG A 89 -12.11 22.57 -4.85
N ILE A 90 -11.70 23.75 -4.40
CA ILE A 90 -10.60 24.49 -5.02
C ILE A 90 -9.30 23.69 -4.93
N ALA A 91 -8.99 23.12 -3.76
CA ALA A 91 -7.81 22.27 -3.61
C ALA A 91 -7.91 21.00 -4.48
N ALA A 92 -9.09 20.41 -4.59
CA ALA A 92 -9.31 19.24 -5.45
C ALA A 92 -9.13 19.58 -6.93
N ASP A 93 -9.66 20.71 -7.39
CA ASP A 93 -9.60 21.12 -8.80
C ASP A 93 -8.18 21.56 -9.21
N VAL A 94 -7.41 22.17 -8.31
CA VAL A 94 -6.05 22.66 -8.59
C VAL A 94 -5.00 21.55 -8.39
N LEU A 95 -5.02 20.88 -7.24
CA LEU A 95 -3.99 19.88 -6.92
C LEU A 95 -4.31 18.49 -7.46
N GLY A 96 -5.60 18.15 -7.64
CA GLY A 96 -6.04 16.84 -8.09
C GLY A 96 -5.39 16.41 -9.40
N PRO A 97 -5.56 17.16 -10.49
CA PRO A 97 -4.98 16.79 -11.80
C PRO A 97 -3.46 16.68 -11.77
N LEU A 98 -2.77 17.60 -11.06
CA LEU A 98 -1.32 17.57 -10.91
C LEU A 98 -0.84 16.29 -10.22
N LEU A 99 -1.49 15.93 -9.12
CA LEU A 99 -1.13 14.74 -8.34
C LEU A 99 -1.49 13.44 -9.08
N GLU A 100 -2.57 13.43 -9.86
CA GLU A 100 -2.94 12.29 -10.69
C GLU A 100 -1.92 12.02 -11.80
N VAL A 101 -1.34 13.06 -12.40
CA VAL A 101 -0.26 12.95 -13.40
C VAL A 101 1.06 12.51 -12.76
N LEU A 102 1.38 12.99 -11.55
CA LEU A 102 2.61 12.64 -10.86
C LEU A 102 2.59 11.25 -10.20
N ARG A 103 1.41 10.76 -9.82
CA ARG A 103 1.24 9.50 -9.10
C ARG A 103 1.82 8.26 -9.80
N PRO A 104 1.68 8.08 -11.14
CA PRO A 104 2.27 6.92 -11.82
C PRO A 104 3.79 6.96 -11.94
N VAL A 105 4.45 8.09 -11.64
CA VAL A 105 5.91 8.19 -11.70
C VAL A 105 6.51 7.37 -10.56
N PRO A 106 7.31 6.32 -10.86
CA PRO A 106 7.96 5.54 -9.82
C PRO A 106 8.96 6.39 -9.06
N ALA A 107 8.82 6.53 -7.74
CA ALA A 107 9.74 7.33 -6.93
C ALA A 107 11.20 6.89 -7.09
N ILE A 108 11.44 5.59 -7.26
CA ILE A 108 12.78 5.05 -7.49
C ILE A 108 13.43 5.58 -8.79
N ALA A 109 12.65 5.85 -9.83
CA ALA A 109 13.18 6.40 -11.08
C ALA A 109 13.67 7.85 -10.94
N LEU A 110 13.24 8.55 -9.89
CA LEU A 110 13.68 9.91 -9.59
C LEU A 110 15.01 9.96 -8.82
N VAL A 111 15.57 8.83 -8.38
CA VAL A 111 16.80 8.79 -7.57
C VAL A 111 17.97 9.50 -8.25
N PRO A 112 18.33 9.21 -9.53
CA PRO A 112 19.45 9.91 -10.19
C PRO A 112 19.20 11.42 -10.30
N VAL A 113 17.95 11.83 -10.57
CA VAL A 113 17.57 13.24 -10.68
C VAL A 113 17.68 13.94 -9.33
N ALA A 114 17.24 13.29 -8.25
CA ALA A 114 17.32 13.85 -6.91
C ALA A 114 18.78 14.04 -6.46
N ILE A 115 19.66 13.06 -6.73
CA ILE A 115 21.08 13.18 -6.39
C ILE A 115 21.73 14.36 -7.14
N LEU A 116 21.33 14.63 -8.38
CA LEU A 116 21.83 15.76 -9.15
C LEU A 116 21.23 17.11 -8.73
N LEU A 117 19.97 17.11 -8.27
CA LEU A 117 19.24 18.34 -7.97
C LEU A 117 19.57 18.90 -6.59
N PHE A 118 19.82 18.05 -5.61
CA PHE A 118 20.06 18.47 -4.23
C PHE A 118 21.54 18.68 -3.95
N PRO A 119 21.90 19.68 -3.11
CA PRO A 119 23.30 19.96 -2.76
C PRO A 119 24.01 18.82 -2.03
N SER A 120 23.27 17.90 -1.42
CA SER A 120 23.83 16.73 -0.74
C SER A 120 23.00 15.48 -1.03
N ASN A 121 23.67 14.33 -1.09
CA ASN A 121 23.05 13.03 -1.27
C ASN A 121 22.02 12.73 -0.16
N GLU A 122 22.29 13.15 1.08
CA GLU A 122 21.37 13.03 2.21
C GLU A 122 20.00 13.66 1.93
N GLN A 123 19.99 14.89 1.39
CA GLN A 123 18.76 15.60 1.05
C GLN A 123 18.03 14.91 -0.11
N GLY A 124 18.77 14.45 -1.11
CA GLY A 124 18.22 13.67 -2.23
C GLY A 124 17.52 12.39 -1.76
N ILE A 125 18.18 11.62 -0.88
CA ILE A 125 17.61 10.37 -0.33
C ILE A 125 16.35 10.65 0.51
N VAL A 126 16.39 11.68 1.36
CA VAL A 126 15.23 12.09 2.17
C VAL A 126 14.06 12.54 1.29
N PHE A 127 14.34 13.30 0.22
CA PHE A 127 13.33 13.72 -0.76
C PHE A 127 12.67 12.53 -1.46
N ILE A 128 13.46 11.57 -1.93
CA ILE A 128 12.94 10.35 -2.58
C ILE A 128 12.09 9.53 -1.59
N THR A 129 12.56 9.38 -0.36
CA THR A 129 11.84 8.69 0.72
C THR A 129 10.50 9.36 1.00
N CYS A 130 10.52 10.70 1.08
CA CYS A 130 9.32 11.50 1.26
C CYS A 130 8.35 11.31 0.09
N THR A 131 8.82 11.40 -1.16
CA THR A 131 8.00 11.24 -2.35
C THR A 131 7.36 9.85 -2.42
N ALA A 132 8.11 8.80 -2.07
CA ALA A 132 7.65 7.42 -2.06
C ALA A 132 6.50 7.17 -1.07
N ALA A 133 6.61 7.71 0.15
CA ALA A 133 5.58 7.56 1.18
C ALA A 133 4.41 8.54 1.02
N PHE A 134 4.62 9.69 0.36
CA PHE A 134 3.65 10.75 0.22
C PHE A 134 2.35 10.29 -0.45
N PHE A 135 2.43 9.63 -1.61
CA PHE A 135 1.24 9.23 -2.36
C PHE A 135 0.36 8.21 -1.63
N PRO A 136 0.88 7.12 -1.03
CA PRO A 136 0.08 6.20 -0.22
C PRO A 136 -0.63 6.92 0.93
N VAL A 137 0.06 7.81 1.64
CA VAL A 137 -0.51 8.57 2.76
C VAL A 137 -1.59 9.54 2.28
N LEU A 138 -1.32 10.30 1.22
CA LEU A 138 -2.25 11.26 0.63
C LEU A 138 -3.55 10.58 0.18
N VAL A 139 -3.44 9.51 -0.60
CA VAL A 139 -4.62 8.80 -1.15
C VAL A 139 -5.47 8.20 -0.03
N SER A 140 -4.82 7.53 0.92
CA SER A 140 -5.52 6.95 2.07
C SER A 140 -6.19 8.01 2.94
N THR A 141 -5.53 9.15 3.16
CA THR A 141 -6.09 10.28 3.91
C THR A 141 -7.30 10.88 3.18
N ARG A 142 -7.17 11.14 1.87
CA ARG A 142 -8.27 11.66 1.05
C ARG A 142 -9.50 10.75 1.14
N HIS A 143 -9.31 9.44 0.99
CA HIS A 143 -10.40 8.46 1.10
C HIS A 143 -10.99 8.40 2.51
N ALA A 144 -10.15 8.38 3.54
CA ALA A 144 -10.61 8.31 4.92
C ALA A 144 -11.43 9.54 5.33
N VAL A 145 -10.99 10.73 4.94
CA VAL A 145 -11.72 11.99 5.21
C VAL A 145 -13.01 12.04 4.39
N GLY A 146 -12.98 11.63 3.12
CA GLY A 146 -14.17 11.62 2.26
C GLY A 146 -15.23 10.59 2.65
N ALA A 147 -14.86 9.55 3.39
CA ALA A 147 -15.77 8.51 3.88
C ALA A 147 -16.49 8.85 5.20
N LEU A 148 -16.21 10.01 5.78
CA LEU A 148 -16.84 10.43 7.03
C LEU A 148 -18.30 10.83 6.81
N THR A 149 -19.16 10.44 7.73
CA THR A 149 -20.59 10.75 7.68
C THR A 149 -20.85 12.23 8.01
N PRO A 150 -21.53 13.00 7.14
CA PRO A 150 -21.78 14.43 7.35
C PRO A 150 -22.50 14.76 8.66
N VAL A 151 -23.31 13.83 9.18
CA VAL A 151 -24.09 13.99 10.41
C VAL A 151 -23.22 14.39 11.61
N TRP A 152 -22.00 13.90 11.70
CA TRP A 152 -21.10 14.26 12.80
C TRP A 152 -20.64 15.72 12.73
N GLU A 153 -20.47 16.24 11.52
CA GLU A 153 -20.11 17.65 11.30
C GLU A 153 -21.30 18.57 11.59
N GLU A 154 -22.49 18.16 11.14
CA GLU A 154 -23.74 18.88 11.40
C GLU A 154 -24.03 18.98 12.89
N ALA A 155 -23.77 17.91 13.65
CA ALA A 155 -23.93 17.93 15.11
C ALA A 155 -23.01 18.96 15.78
N VAL A 156 -21.77 19.14 15.31
CA VAL A 156 -20.86 20.16 15.85
C VAL A 156 -21.28 21.55 15.44
N LEU A 157 -21.81 21.73 14.22
CA LEU A 157 -22.34 23.02 13.74
C LEU A 157 -23.55 23.46 14.55
N THR A 158 -24.47 22.58 14.85
CA THR A 158 -25.68 22.88 15.65
C THR A 158 -25.33 23.29 17.10
N MET A 159 -24.21 22.80 17.62
CA MET A 159 -23.64 23.19 18.90
C MET A 159 -22.81 24.50 18.84
N GLY A 160 -22.81 25.23 17.72
CA GLY A 160 -22.06 26.48 17.55
C GLY A 160 -20.56 26.29 17.27
N GLY A 161 -20.12 25.08 16.88
CA GLY A 161 -18.73 24.78 16.55
C GLY A 161 -18.32 25.34 15.20
N GLY A 162 -17.16 25.99 15.12
CA GLY A 162 -16.58 26.50 13.87
C GLY A 162 -15.83 25.44 13.07
N ARG A 163 -15.43 25.79 11.83
CA ARG A 163 -14.72 24.89 10.87
C ARG A 163 -13.44 24.26 11.45
N ALA A 164 -12.66 25.00 12.21
CA ALA A 164 -11.45 24.48 12.86
C ALA A 164 -11.80 23.39 13.90
N ARG A 165 -12.86 23.61 14.70
CA ARG A 165 -13.32 22.61 15.67
C ARG A 165 -13.78 21.33 14.98
N ILE A 166 -14.50 21.44 13.86
CA ILE A 166 -14.89 20.27 13.04
C ILE A 166 -13.66 19.52 12.57
N LEU A 167 -12.65 20.22 12.03
CA LEU A 167 -11.44 19.58 11.52
C LEU A 167 -10.70 18.77 12.60
N PHE A 168 -10.45 19.39 13.77
CA PHE A 168 -9.63 18.77 14.81
C PHE A 168 -10.41 17.83 15.74
N SER A 169 -11.73 17.98 15.90
CA SER A 169 -12.53 17.15 16.81
C SER A 169 -13.30 16.05 16.12
N VAL A 170 -13.56 16.16 14.81
CA VAL A 170 -14.35 15.18 14.05
C VAL A 170 -13.55 14.57 12.90
N VAL A 171 -13.05 15.43 11.99
CA VAL A 171 -12.48 14.97 10.72
C VAL A 171 -11.17 14.22 10.94
N LEU A 172 -10.19 14.84 11.58
CA LEU A 172 -8.90 14.19 11.80
C LEU A 172 -9.02 12.95 12.69
N PRO A 173 -9.71 13.01 13.86
CA PRO A 173 -9.89 11.81 14.68
C PRO A 173 -10.65 10.70 13.97
N GLY A 174 -11.73 11.04 13.26
CA GLY A 174 -12.54 10.07 12.53
C GLY A 174 -11.80 9.39 11.35
N ALA A 175 -10.88 10.12 10.71
CA ALA A 175 -10.07 9.63 9.60
C ALA A 175 -8.81 8.86 10.05
N LEU A 176 -8.41 8.92 11.33
CA LEU A 176 -7.18 8.30 11.85
C LEU A 176 -6.98 6.83 11.40
N PRO A 177 -7.96 5.93 11.46
CA PRO A 177 -7.76 4.55 11.04
C PRO A 177 -7.30 4.43 9.59
N GLY A 178 -7.89 5.22 8.69
CA GLY A 178 -7.52 5.24 7.28
C GLY A 178 -6.17 5.92 7.05
N ILE A 179 -5.86 6.99 7.79
CA ILE A 179 -4.55 7.67 7.77
C ILE A 179 -3.46 6.67 8.17
N PHE A 180 -3.63 5.95 9.28
CA PHE A 180 -2.66 4.94 9.71
C PHE A 180 -2.56 3.75 8.76
N GLY A 181 -3.64 3.40 8.05
CA GLY A 181 -3.59 2.45 6.93
C GLY A 181 -2.64 2.94 5.83
N GLY A 182 -2.76 4.20 5.43
CA GLY A 182 -1.86 4.83 4.46
C GLY A 182 -0.41 4.92 4.94
N LEU A 183 -0.20 5.28 6.21
CA LEU A 183 1.12 5.33 6.83
C LEU A 183 1.79 3.95 6.85
N SER A 184 1.04 2.87 7.14
CA SER A 184 1.59 1.50 7.15
C SER A 184 2.02 1.04 5.75
N VAL A 185 1.30 1.43 4.70
CA VAL A 185 1.72 1.18 3.32
C VAL A 185 2.91 2.07 2.95
N GLY A 186 2.84 3.35 3.31
CA GLY A 186 3.86 4.35 2.98
C GLY A 186 5.23 4.01 3.54
N ILE A 187 5.33 3.51 4.79
CA ILE A 187 6.62 3.12 5.38
C ILE A 187 7.27 1.96 4.63
N GLY A 188 6.48 1.00 4.15
CA GLY A 188 6.99 -0.12 3.36
C GLY A 188 7.57 0.34 2.01
N VAL A 189 6.87 1.22 1.30
CA VAL A 189 7.35 1.78 0.02
C VAL A 189 8.57 2.68 0.24
N ALA A 190 8.60 3.45 1.34
CA ALA A 190 9.72 4.29 1.71
C ALA A 190 11.01 3.47 1.91
N TRP A 191 10.95 2.30 2.55
CA TRP A 191 12.10 1.41 2.71
C TRP A 191 12.69 0.97 1.38
N ILE A 192 11.84 0.57 0.42
CA ILE A 192 12.30 0.19 -0.92
C ILE A 192 13.09 1.33 -1.56
N CYS A 193 12.57 2.56 -1.47
CA CYS A 193 13.20 3.73 -2.08
C CYS A 193 14.46 4.20 -1.36
N VAL A 194 14.51 4.15 -0.02
CA VAL A 194 15.73 4.47 0.74
C VAL A 194 16.87 3.54 0.35
N ILE A 195 16.64 2.22 0.38
CA ILE A 195 17.67 1.23 0.07
C ILE A 195 18.18 1.43 -1.36
N SER A 196 17.28 1.60 -2.32
CA SER A 196 17.66 1.84 -3.72
C SER A 196 18.45 3.15 -3.89
N ALA A 197 18.07 4.20 -3.19
CA ALA A 197 18.78 5.47 -3.23
C ALA A 197 20.18 5.38 -2.58
N GLU A 198 20.31 4.65 -1.48
CA GLU A 198 21.61 4.38 -0.85
C GLU A 198 22.55 3.57 -1.74
N MET A 199 22.02 2.56 -2.45
CA MET A 199 22.82 1.78 -3.41
C MET A 199 23.37 2.64 -4.55
N ILE A 200 22.61 3.65 -4.99
CA ILE A 200 23.00 4.53 -6.10
C ILE A 200 23.90 5.68 -5.62
N SER A 201 23.64 6.24 -4.43
CA SER A 201 24.36 7.41 -3.90
C SER A 201 25.82 7.15 -3.58
N GLY A 202 26.19 5.91 -3.29
CA GLY A 202 27.58 5.51 -3.05
C GLY A 202 28.19 6.01 -1.73
N GLU A 203 27.37 6.38 -0.74
CA GLU A 203 27.82 6.85 0.58
C GLU A 203 27.55 5.80 1.68
N TYR A 204 27.05 6.23 2.83
CA TYR A 204 26.77 5.36 3.99
C TYR A 204 25.36 4.80 3.94
N GLY A 205 25.12 3.71 4.67
CA GLY A 205 23.81 3.12 4.87
C GLY A 205 23.81 1.61 4.63
N VAL A 206 22.76 0.94 5.12
CA VAL A 206 22.62 -0.52 5.00
C VAL A 206 22.49 -0.93 3.53
N GLY A 207 21.78 -0.14 2.70
CA GLY A 207 21.66 -0.37 1.28
C GLY A 207 22.99 -0.23 0.55
N TYR A 208 23.75 0.83 0.84
CA TYR A 208 25.08 1.04 0.28
C TYR A 208 26.04 -0.10 0.66
N ARG A 209 26.07 -0.49 1.94
CA ARG A 209 26.90 -1.61 2.40
C ARG A 209 26.54 -2.92 1.69
N THR A 210 25.25 -3.21 1.56
CA THR A 210 24.77 -4.40 0.85
C THR A 210 25.22 -4.40 -0.61
N TRP A 211 25.23 -3.23 -1.27
CA TRP A 211 25.74 -3.09 -2.64
C TRP A 211 27.27 -3.28 -2.72
N GLN A 212 28.02 -2.73 -1.76
CA GLN A 212 29.46 -2.96 -1.68
C GLN A 212 29.79 -4.45 -1.52
N ASP A 213 29.12 -5.14 -0.59
CA ASP A 213 29.32 -6.56 -0.35
C ASP A 213 29.03 -7.37 -1.63
N TYR A 214 28.00 -7.01 -2.37
CA TYR A 214 27.70 -7.63 -3.66
C TYR A 214 28.84 -7.41 -4.68
N THR A 215 29.41 -6.21 -4.75
CA THR A 215 30.47 -5.91 -5.72
C THR A 215 31.80 -6.63 -5.42
N VAL A 216 32.06 -6.94 -4.15
CA VAL A 216 33.26 -7.70 -3.72
C VAL A 216 32.99 -9.20 -3.57
N ILE A 217 31.79 -9.68 -3.96
CA ILE A 217 31.38 -11.10 -3.94
C ILE A 217 31.33 -11.66 -2.49
N ASP A 218 31.12 -10.80 -1.50
CA ASP A 218 30.85 -11.20 -0.12
C ASP A 218 29.36 -11.53 0.06
N TYR A 219 28.94 -12.71 -0.40
CA TYR A 219 27.53 -13.12 -0.32
C TYR A 219 27.00 -13.23 1.13
N PRO A 220 27.73 -13.78 2.12
CA PRO A 220 27.29 -13.73 3.52
C PRO A 220 26.97 -12.31 3.98
N GLY A 221 27.80 -11.33 3.62
CA GLY A 221 27.57 -9.92 3.89
C GLY A 221 26.31 -9.34 3.25
N VAL A 222 26.04 -9.68 1.99
CA VAL A 222 24.80 -9.28 1.31
C VAL A 222 23.59 -9.78 2.08
N PHE A 223 23.59 -11.05 2.52
CA PHE A 223 22.51 -11.63 3.29
C PHE A 223 22.34 -10.98 4.67
N VAL A 224 23.43 -10.62 5.34
CA VAL A 224 23.37 -9.82 6.58
C VAL A 224 22.66 -8.49 6.32
N GLY A 225 23.00 -7.80 5.23
CA GLY A 225 22.32 -6.57 4.81
C GLY A 225 20.83 -6.79 4.60
N MET A 226 20.43 -7.81 3.83
CA MET A 226 19.04 -8.14 3.54
C MET A 226 18.24 -8.45 4.82
N VAL A 227 18.79 -9.25 5.74
CA VAL A 227 18.15 -9.58 7.03
C VAL A 227 18.01 -8.31 7.88
N THR A 228 19.03 -7.47 7.90
CA THR A 228 19.01 -6.20 8.64
C THR A 228 17.94 -5.25 8.11
N ILE A 229 17.84 -5.09 6.78
CA ILE A 229 16.79 -4.29 6.13
C ILE A 229 15.40 -4.84 6.48
N GLY A 230 15.23 -6.16 6.40
CA GLY A 230 13.97 -6.83 6.76
C GLY A 230 13.57 -6.60 8.22
N ALA A 231 14.54 -6.71 9.14
CA ALA A 231 14.32 -6.48 10.57
C ALA A 231 13.94 -5.02 10.86
N LEU A 232 14.64 -4.05 10.29
CA LEU A 232 14.34 -2.62 10.42
C LEU A 232 12.99 -2.25 9.81
N GLY A 233 12.69 -2.79 8.62
CA GLY A 233 11.40 -2.60 7.96
C GLY A 233 10.25 -3.15 8.81
N TRP A 234 10.40 -4.36 9.34
CA TRP A 234 9.41 -4.96 10.24
C TRP A 234 9.25 -4.15 11.54
N LEU A 235 10.34 -3.71 12.16
CA LEU A 235 10.32 -2.93 13.39
C LEU A 235 9.58 -1.60 13.21
N THR A 236 9.93 -0.85 12.18
CA THR A 236 9.33 0.46 11.88
C THR A 236 7.87 0.33 11.47
N SER A 237 7.52 -0.62 10.61
CA SER A 237 6.12 -0.90 10.24
C SER A 237 5.28 -1.29 11.47
N THR A 238 5.83 -2.15 12.34
CA THR A 238 5.17 -2.55 13.58
C THR A 238 5.01 -1.36 14.54
N ALA A 239 5.98 -0.45 14.59
CA ALA A 239 5.89 0.78 15.38
C ALA A 239 4.75 1.68 14.90
N VAL A 240 4.63 1.90 13.58
CA VAL A 240 3.54 2.67 12.96
C VAL A 240 2.18 2.03 13.26
N GLU A 241 2.05 0.71 13.07
CA GLU A 241 0.81 -0.01 13.36
C GLU A 241 0.43 0.04 14.85
N ARG A 242 1.41 -0.10 15.76
CA ARG A 242 1.16 0.01 17.21
C ARG A 242 0.72 1.41 17.60
N ALA A 243 1.36 2.44 17.02
CA ALA A 243 0.95 3.84 17.20
C ALA A 243 -0.49 4.04 16.71
N GLY A 244 -0.82 3.54 15.52
CA GLY A 244 -2.17 3.57 14.98
C GLY A 244 -3.19 2.92 15.92
N ARG A 245 -2.93 1.69 16.36
CA ARG A 245 -3.82 0.97 17.30
C ARG A 245 -4.00 1.69 18.63
N ARG A 246 -2.98 2.36 19.15
CA ARG A 246 -3.08 3.14 20.38
C ARG A 246 -3.92 4.41 20.19
N LEU A 247 -3.69 5.11 19.11
CA LEU A 247 -4.36 6.37 18.78
C LEU A 247 -5.81 6.19 18.30
N THR A 248 -6.21 4.98 17.90
CA THR A 248 -7.58 4.67 17.46
C THR A 248 -8.35 3.78 18.45
N ARG A 249 -7.89 3.66 19.68
CA ARG A 249 -8.47 2.75 20.70
C ARG A 249 -9.93 3.04 21.05
N TRP A 250 -10.40 4.27 20.87
CA TRP A 250 -11.79 4.67 21.14
C TRP A 250 -12.77 4.25 20.02
N LEU A 251 -12.25 3.88 18.85
CA LEU A 251 -13.10 3.39 17.78
C LEU A 251 -13.34 1.90 17.98
N PRO A 252 -14.63 1.43 17.93
CA PRO A 252 -14.91 0.01 17.97
C PRO A 252 -14.16 -0.67 16.81
N ALA A 253 -13.52 -1.80 17.10
CA ALA A 253 -12.89 -2.61 16.08
C ALA A 253 -13.95 -2.89 15.00
N ARG A 254 -13.75 -2.39 13.79
CA ARG A 254 -14.53 -2.86 12.64
C ARG A 254 -14.17 -4.33 12.51
N ASP A 255 -15.12 -5.18 12.92
CA ASP A 255 -15.03 -6.60 12.61
C ASP A 255 -14.83 -6.71 11.12
N SER A 256 -13.66 -7.20 10.72
CA SER A 256 -13.31 -7.50 9.33
C SER A 256 -14.13 -8.69 8.76
N SER A 257 -15.11 -9.15 9.49
CA SER A 257 -16.17 -10.03 9.05
C SER A 257 -17.35 -9.22 8.48
N GLY A 258 -17.08 -8.44 7.45
CA GLY A 258 -18.11 -7.93 6.54
C GLY A 258 -18.69 -9.08 5.72
N ALA A 259 -19.22 -10.06 6.39
CA ALA A 259 -20.22 -10.94 5.80
C ALA A 259 -21.41 -10.04 5.45
N ALA A 260 -21.60 -9.79 4.17
CA ALA A 260 -22.85 -9.24 3.65
C ALA A 260 -24.01 -9.93 4.37
N PRO A 261 -25.03 -9.20 4.83
CA PRO A 261 -26.18 -9.84 5.44
C PRO A 261 -26.70 -10.84 4.43
N SER A 262 -26.61 -12.13 4.80
CA SER A 262 -27.06 -13.22 3.95
C SER A 262 -28.50 -12.95 3.57
N SER A 263 -28.80 -12.97 2.28
CA SER A 263 -30.14 -12.84 1.69
C SER A 263 -31.16 -13.90 2.22
N ALA A 264 -30.70 -14.78 3.10
CA ALA A 264 -31.49 -15.81 3.74
C ALA A 264 -32.50 -15.29 4.79
N ALA A 265 -32.35 -14.06 5.30
CA ALA A 265 -33.28 -13.50 6.26
C ALA A 265 -34.57 -12.89 5.62
N ARG A 266 -34.58 -12.65 4.31
CA ARG A 266 -35.73 -12.07 3.61
C ARG A 266 -36.83 -13.10 3.20
N THR A 267 -36.55 -14.38 3.30
CA THR A 267 -37.52 -15.42 2.84
C THR A 267 -38.36 -16.02 3.96
N ARG A 268 -38.11 -15.66 5.23
CA ARG A 268 -38.84 -16.30 6.37
C ARG A 268 -40.05 -15.53 6.89
N THR A 269 -40.27 -14.28 6.47
CA THR A 269 -41.43 -13.46 6.89
C THR A 269 -42.59 -13.45 5.88
N ARG A 270 -42.50 -14.24 4.78
CA ARG A 270 -43.56 -14.29 3.77
C ARG A 270 -44.35 -15.60 3.75
N ARG A 271 -44.23 -16.43 4.79
CA ARG A 271 -44.98 -17.69 4.90
C ARG A 271 -46.03 -17.73 6.05
N GLY A 272 -46.64 -16.63 6.35
CA GLY A 272 -47.63 -16.59 7.42
C GLY A 272 -48.63 -15.46 7.26
N ALA A 273 -49.34 -15.36 6.14
CA ALA A 273 -50.58 -14.59 6.10
C ALA A 273 -51.50 -15.10 4.99
N GLY A 274 -52.52 -15.86 5.39
CA GLY A 274 -53.89 -15.67 4.95
C GLY A 274 -54.27 -16.07 3.54
N ARG A 275 -54.81 -17.26 3.44
CA ARG A 275 -55.84 -17.61 2.42
C ARG A 275 -56.96 -16.59 2.49
N SER A 276 -57.35 -15.96 1.39
CA SER A 276 -58.70 -15.45 1.17
C SER A 276 -59.16 -15.70 -0.26
N PRO A 277 -60.47 -15.74 -0.53
CA PRO A 277 -61.06 -16.61 -1.55
C PRO A 277 -61.09 -15.98 -2.95
N ARG A 278 -61.08 -16.88 -3.92
CA ARG A 278 -61.24 -16.63 -5.36
C ARG A 278 -62.62 -16.01 -5.67
N THR A 279 -62.63 -14.91 -6.46
CA THR A 279 -63.78 -14.48 -7.27
C THR A 279 -63.43 -14.62 -8.74
N PRO A 280 -64.38 -15.00 -9.61
CA PRO A 280 -64.08 -15.43 -10.98
C PRO A 280 -63.97 -14.27 -11.95
N HIS A 281 -63.14 -14.49 -12.92
CA HIS A 281 -62.77 -13.62 -14.05
C HIS A 281 -63.88 -13.69 -15.13
N PRO A 282 -64.27 -12.60 -15.80
CA PRO A 282 -64.91 -12.66 -17.11
C PRO A 282 -63.93 -12.55 -18.25
N ALA A 283 -64.25 -13.24 -19.34
CA ALA A 283 -63.50 -13.52 -20.53
C ALA A 283 -63.20 -12.29 -21.44
N PRO A 284 -62.27 -12.40 -22.38
CA PRO A 284 -61.85 -11.31 -23.24
C PRO A 284 -62.69 -11.19 -24.53
N HIS A 285 -62.90 -9.96 -24.99
CA HIS A 285 -63.41 -9.62 -26.29
C HIS A 285 -62.28 -9.40 -27.31
N PRO A 286 -62.51 -9.83 -28.59
CA PRO A 286 -61.51 -9.71 -29.65
C PRO A 286 -61.75 -8.53 -30.60
N ALA A 287 -60.75 -8.32 -31.43
CA ALA A 287 -60.69 -7.54 -32.69
C ALA A 287 -60.33 -6.03 -32.60
N ALA A 288 -59.27 -5.64 -33.25
CA ALA A 288 -59.29 -5.35 -34.67
C ALA A 288 -57.88 -5.19 -35.24
N ALA A 289 -57.78 -5.79 -36.40
CA ALA A 289 -56.65 -5.75 -37.32
C ALA A 289 -56.54 -4.42 -38.06
N ARG A 290 -55.39 -4.16 -38.60
CA ARG A 290 -54.98 -3.57 -39.92
C ARG A 290 -53.71 -2.76 -39.72
N ALA A 291 -52.68 -3.14 -40.38
CA ALA A 291 -52.26 -3.06 -41.75
C ALA A 291 -51.26 -1.93 -42.01
N GLY A 292 -50.22 -2.29 -42.72
CA GLY A 292 -49.43 -1.46 -43.59
C GLY A 292 -47.92 -1.53 -43.24
N ALA A 293 -47.15 -2.36 -43.80
CA ALA A 293 -46.63 -2.55 -45.13
C ALA A 293 -45.43 -1.63 -45.40
N THR A 294 -44.40 -2.32 -45.87
CA THR A 294 -43.33 -1.97 -46.80
C THR A 294 -41.95 -1.70 -46.25
N GLY A 295 -41.12 -2.66 -46.54
CA GLY A 295 -39.68 -2.74 -46.57
C GLY A 295 -39.08 -1.99 -47.77
N PRO A 296 -37.97 -2.41 -48.40
CA PRO A 296 -36.67 -2.74 -47.89
C PRO A 296 -35.54 -1.93 -48.58
N ARG A 297 -34.27 -2.24 -48.31
CA ARG A 297 -33.05 -2.18 -49.18
C ARG A 297 -31.87 -1.62 -48.43
N SER A 298 -30.88 -2.51 -48.17
CA SER A 298 -29.70 -2.83 -49.00
C SER A 298 -28.72 -1.67 -49.20
N GLY A 299 -27.50 -1.88 -48.70
CA GLY A 299 -26.35 -1.02 -48.99
C GLY A 299 -25.09 -1.62 -48.37
N SER A 300 -24.56 -2.57 -49.09
CA SER A 300 -23.19 -3.09 -48.98
C SER A 300 -22.18 -2.07 -49.50
N GLY A 301 -21.04 -1.93 -48.86
CA GLY A 301 -19.88 -1.26 -49.45
C GLY A 301 -18.65 -1.41 -48.58
N PRO A 302 -17.49 -1.66 -49.17
CA PRO A 302 -16.43 -2.43 -48.57
C PRO A 302 -15.30 -1.58 -47.94
N PHE A 303 -14.48 -2.25 -47.17
CA PHE A 303 -13.15 -1.84 -46.68
C PHE A 303 -12.22 -1.36 -47.79
N PRO A 304 -11.25 -0.53 -47.48
CA PRO A 304 -9.94 -0.67 -48.09
C PRO A 304 -8.85 -1.03 -47.04
N GLU A 305 -8.19 -2.07 -47.37
CA GLU A 305 -6.85 -2.53 -47.04
C GLU A 305 -5.81 -1.47 -47.45
N GLN A 306 -4.87 -1.12 -46.55
CA GLN A 306 -3.59 -0.51 -46.97
C GLN A 306 -2.50 -1.12 -46.09
N THR A 307 -1.88 -2.10 -46.67
CA THR A 307 -0.48 -2.25 -47.15
C THR A 307 0.61 -1.67 -46.24
N ARG A 308 1.41 -2.63 -45.82
CA ARG A 308 2.78 -2.52 -45.34
C ARG A 308 3.66 -1.66 -46.26
N GLU A 309 4.52 -0.88 -45.64
CA GLU A 309 5.84 -0.61 -46.20
C GLU A 309 6.91 -0.71 -45.09
N VAL A 310 7.88 -1.56 -45.37
CA VAL A 310 9.10 -1.86 -44.64
C VAL A 310 10.23 -1.23 -45.45
N THR A 311 11.20 -0.72 -44.72
CA THR A 311 12.62 -0.50 -45.11
C THR A 311 13.07 0.96 -45.30
N PRO A 312 14.36 1.18 -45.10
CA PRO A 312 15.45 0.38 -44.52
C PRO A 312 15.99 0.90 -43.20
#